data_db5fd95c8ebc577820008b6124a086df
#
_entry.id   db5fd95c8ebc577820008b6124a086df
#
_cell.length_a   1.000
_cell.length_b   1.000
_cell.length_c   1.000
_cell.angle_alpha   90.00
_cell.angle_beta   90.00
_cell.angle_gamma   90.00
#
_symmetry.space_group_name_H-M   'P 1'
#
loop_
_entity.id
_entity.type
_entity.pdbx_description
1 polymer ?
#
loop_
_entity_poly.entity_id
_entity_poly.type
_entity_poly.pdbx_seq_one_letter_code
_entity_poly.pdbx_strand_id
1 'polypeptide(L)'
;MKTNIKLFFGCLLAVSLATVAYGCKGKASNTDNATDTVATAKPVGPSFNSDSAYAFTAAQCDFGPRVMNSAAHDKCGKWIVEKFKEYGCEVQEQKADLKAYDGTVLKSTNIIARFNPEAKKRILICAHWDSRPWADNDPDSANHKKPVMAANDGASGVAVMLELARQLQADKKLSVGVDFVCFDAEDWGIPRWETRYQDTGDSWALGAQYYAKNFPTAVKPEFGILLDMVGGEGAQFYREGMSIQFASDVVNRVWEAAKGAVFGSYFPDAVGGMVTDDHVPVNQFAGIPTIDIIPYYPDCQQSSFGPTWHTVNDTMEHI
;
A
#
# COMPACT_ATOMS: atom_id res chain seq x y z
N MET A 1 22.29 -8.82 57.10
CA MET A 1 23.25 -7.70 57.12
C MET A 1 22.68 -6.69 56.15
N LYS A 2 21.89 -5.76 56.61
CA LYS A 2 22.18 -4.40 57.10
C LYS A 2 22.99 -3.58 56.09
N THR A 3 22.28 -2.62 55.49
CA THR A 3 22.48 -1.15 55.49
C THR A 3 23.28 -0.65 54.29
N ASN A 4 22.95 0.40 53.53
CA ASN A 4 22.44 1.74 53.91
C ASN A 4 21.93 2.53 52.71
N ILE A 5 20.86 3.27 52.98
CA ILE A 5 20.30 4.40 52.23
C ILE A 5 21.21 5.61 52.48
N LYS A 6 21.47 6.44 51.44
CA LYS A 6 21.78 7.85 51.64
C LYS A 6 21.06 8.72 50.61
N LEU A 7 20.07 9.45 51.13
CA LEU A 7 19.50 10.67 50.59
C LEU A 7 20.57 11.76 50.43
N PHE A 8 20.46 12.59 49.39
CA PHE A 8 20.97 13.96 49.45
C PHE A 8 19.92 14.94 48.93
N PHE A 9 19.56 15.84 49.82
CA PHE A 9 18.66 16.99 49.69
C PHE A 9 19.42 18.19 49.16
N GLY A 10 18.75 19.02 48.33
CA GLY A 10 18.75 20.46 48.47
C GLY A 10 19.75 21.29 47.70
N CYS A 11 19.23 22.15 46.84
CA CYS A 11 19.45 23.61 46.94
C CYS A 11 18.47 24.37 46.03
N LEU A 12 17.53 25.05 46.69
CA LEU A 12 16.77 26.18 46.13
C LEU A 12 17.73 27.37 46.01
N LEU A 13 17.71 28.05 44.87
CA LEU A 13 18.14 29.45 44.81
C LEU A 13 17.11 30.26 44.02
N ALA A 14 16.42 31.10 44.80
CA ALA A 14 15.57 32.17 44.30
C ALA A 14 16.47 33.35 43.87
N VAL A 15 16.22 33.90 42.69
CA VAL A 15 16.73 35.24 42.32
C VAL A 15 15.56 36.09 41.84
N SER A 16 15.45 37.18 42.50
CA SER A 16 14.43 38.23 42.50
C SER A 16 14.42 39.10 41.25
N LEU A 17 13.21 39.62 40.99
CA LEU A 17 12.84 40.66 40.02
C LEU A 17 13.79 41.89 40.03
N ALA A 18 14.07 42.38 38.84
CA ALA A 18 14.29 43.79 38.61
C ALA A 18 13.57 44.24 37.33
N THR A 19 12.51 44.99 37.52
CA THR A 19 11.76 45.71 36.49
C THR A 19 12.54 46.95 36.09
N VAL A 20 12.87 47.06 34.81
CA VAL A 20 13.24 48.35 34.19
C VAL A 20 12.27 48.63 33.03
N ALA A 21 11.38 49.56 33.27
CA ALA A 21 10.54 50.12 32.23
C ALA A 21 11.36 51.13 31.38
N TYR A 22 11.52 50.86 30.11
CA TYR A 22 11.88 51.84 29.13
C TYR A 22 10.80 51.89 28.06
N GLY A 23 10.04 52.96 28.08
CA GLY A 23 9.10 53.24 27.02
C GLY A 23 9.78 53.74 25.76
N CYS A 24 9.56 53.06 24.67
CA CYS A 24 9.76 53.62 23.34
C CYS A 24 8.49 53.44 22.51
N LYS A 25 7.88 54.56 22.12
CA LYS A 25 6.86 54.63 21.08
C LYS A 25 7.45 54.08 19.77
N GLY A 26 6.93 52.94 19.34
CA GLY A 26 7.23 52.37 18.04
C GLY A 26 5.92 52.07 17.30
N LYS A 27 5.79 52.57 16.10
CA LYS A 27 4.73 52.44 15.10
C LYS A 27 4.10 51.04 15.11
N ALA A 28 2.75 51.00 15.15
CA ALA A 28 2.00 49.80 14.78
C ALA A 28 2.34 49.40 13.35
N SER A 29 3.07 48.33 13.17
CA SER A 29 3.10 47.59 11.92
C SER A 29 1.96 46.57 11.96
N ASN A 30 1.00 46.72 11.07
CA ASN A 30 0.07 45.65 10.74
C ASN A 30 0.87 44.43 10.32
N THR A 31 0.96 43.47 11.19
CA THR A 31 1.25 42.09 10.80
C THR A 31 -0.04 41.49 10.28
N ASP A 32 -0.23 41.59 8.98
CA ASP A 32 -1.15 40.72 8.29
C ASP A 32 -0.77 39.29 8.65
N ASN A 33 -1.59 38.65 9.45
CA ASN A 33 -1.61 37.21 9.58
C ASN A 33 -2.02 36.66 8.19
N ALA A 34 -1.05 36.45 7.33
CA ALA A 34 -1.21 35.57 6.20
C ALA A 34 -1.45 34.17 6.80
N THR A 35 -2.69 33.81 7.01
CA THR A 35 -3.12 32.42 7.02
C THR A 35 -2.72 31.89 5.65
N ASP A 36 -1.60 31.18 5.58
CA ASP A 36 -1.30 30.30 4.46
C ASP A 36 -2.46 29.32 4.32
N THR A 37 -3.49 29.73 3.58
CA THR A 37 -4.47 28.80 3.03
C THR A 37 -3.67 27.99 2.00
N VAL A 38 -3.17 26.84 2.42
CA VAL A 38 -2.69 25.80 1.50
C VAL A 38 -3.83 25.58 0.53
N ALA A 39 -3.67 26.08 -0.70
CA ALA A 39 -4.63 25.88 -1.75
C ALA A 39 -4.72 24.37 -1.97
N THR A 40 -5.82 23.76 -1.51
CA THR A 40 -6.06 22.33 -1.77
C THR A 40 -6.05 22.13 -3.28
N ALA A 41 -5.07 21.36 -3.75
CA ALA A 41 -4.93 21.06 -5.16
C ALA A 41 -6.23 20.38 -5.62
N LYS A 42 -6.95 21.03 -6.54
CA LYS A 42 -8.12 20.39 -7.13
C LYS A 42 -7.66 19.23 -8.01
N PRO A 43 -8.38 18.08 -8.00
CA PRO A 43 -8.11 17.00 -8.92
C PRO A 43 -8.08 17.52 -10.36
N VAL A 44 -7.04 17.16 -11.10
CA VAL A 44 -6.88 17.46 -12.53
C VAL A 44 -6.97 16.13 -13.28
N GLY A 45 -7.92 16.02 -14.18
CA GLY A 45 -8.13 14.80 -14.97
C GLY A 45 -9.58 14.32 -14.94
N PRO A 46 -9.88 13.21 -15.63
CA PRO A 46 -11.20 12.60 -15.63
C PRO A 46 -11.54 12.04 -14.24
N SER A 47 -12.84 11.95 -13.94
CA SER A 47 -13.32 11.28 -12.74
C SER A 47 -13.02 9.79 -12.81
N PHE A 48 -12.54 9.21 -11.72
CA PHE A 48 -12.37 7.77 -11.61
C PHE A 48 -13.70 7.05 -11.80
N ASN A 49 -13.71 5.96 -12.56
CA ASN A 49 -14.92 5.18 -12.81
C ASN A 49 -14.91 3.92 -11.91
N SER A 50 -15.66 3.99 -10.83
CA SER A 50 -15.79 2.90 -9.85
C SER A 50 -16.44 1.65 -10.46
N ASP A 51 -17.42 1.81 -11.38
CA ASP A 51 -18.08 0.67 -12.03
C ASP A 51 -17.10 -0.12 -12.90
N SER A 52 -16.16 0.58 -13.57
CA SER A 52 -15.10 -0.07 -14.33
C SER A 52 -14.13 -0.84 -13.40
N ALA A 53 -13.72 -0.23 -12.28
CA ALA A 53 -12.86 -0.90 -11.31
C ALA A 53 -13.56 -2.13 -10.69
N TYR A 54 -14.83 -2.00 -10.33
CA TYR A 54 -15.63 -3.13 -9.86
C TYR A 54 -15.69 -4.27 -10.89
N ALA A 55 -15.93 -3.93 -12.17
CA ALA A 55 -15.95 -4.91 -13.26
C ALA A 55 -14.59 -5.59 -13.47
N PHE A 56 -13.47 -4.87 -13.30
CA PHE A 56 -12.13 -5.44 -13.37
C PHE A 56 -11.84 -6.38 -12.19
N THR A 57 -12.35 -6.07 -10.98
CA THR A 57 -12.27 -6.98 -9.83
C THR A 57 -13.03 -8.27 -10.12
N ALA A 58 -14.29 -8.15 -10.56
CA ALA A 58 -15.13 -9.29 -10.90
C ALA A 58 -14.49 -10.18 -12.00
N ALA A 59 -13.93 -9.57 -13.04
CA ALA A 59 -13.28 -10.31 -14.13
C ALA A 59 -12.05 -11.11 -13.65
N GLN A 60 -11.31 -10.64 -12.65
CA GLN A 60 -10.22 -11.41 -12.03
C GLN A 60 -10.78 -12.58 -11.21
N CYS A 61 -11.87 -12.35 -10.45
CA CYS A 61 -12.55 -13.40 -9.67
C CYS A 61 -13.17 -14.49 -10.55
N ASP A 62 -13.62 -14.17 -11.76
CA ASP A 62 -14.19 -15.13 -12.72
C ASP A 62 -13.20 -16.22 -13.14
N PHE A 63 -11.89 -16.00 -13.02
CA PHE A 63 -10.88 -17.05 -13.22
C PHE A 63 -10.82 -18.04 -12.04
N GLY A 64 -11.38 -17.68 -10.89
CA GLY A 64 -11.26 -18.38 -9.61
C GLY A 64 -10.07 -17.87 -8.79
N PRO A 65 -9.78 -18.49 -7.64
CA PRO A 65 -8.63 -18.16 -6.80
C PRO A 65 -7.33 -18.20 -7.61
N ARG A 66 -6.59 -17.09 -7.61
CA ARG A 66 -5.33 -16.94 -8.36
C ARG A 66 -4.15 -17.49 -7.55
N VAL A 67 -4.35 -18.67 -6.96
CA VAL A 67 -3.32 -19.35 -6.19
C VAL A 67 -2.11 -19.67 -7.06
N MET A 68 -0.93 -19.40 -6.57
CA MET A 68 0.33 -19.69 -7.25
C MET A 68 0.37 -21.09 -7.87
N ASN A 69 0.95 -21.24 -9.04
CA ASN A 69 1.07 -22.48 -9.80
C ASN A 69 -0.28 -23.09 -10.29
N SER A 70 -1.39 -22.37 -10.20
CA SER A 70 -2.69 -22.85 -10.67
C SER A 70 -3.01 -22.38 -12.09
N ALA A 71 -3.95 -23.09 -12.75
CA ALA A 71 -4.42 -22.67 -14.07
C ALA A 71 -5.22 -21.35 -14.02
N ALA A 72 -5.86 -21.03 -12.88
CA ALA A 72 -6.55 -19.75 -12.66
C ALA A 72 -5.55 -18.60 -12.63
N HIS A 73 -4.46 -18.77 -11.89
CA HIS A 73 -3.34 -17.83 -11.83
C HIS A 73 -2.76 -17.57 -13.24
N ASP A 74 -2.38 -18.61 -13.99
CA ASP A 74 -1.83 -18.46 -15.34
C ASP A 74 -2.76 -17.72 -16.31
N LYS A 75 -4.08 -17.97 -16.22
CA LYS A 75 -5.07 -17.33 -17.09
C LYS A 75 -5.29 -15.87 -16.71
N CYS A 76 -5.41 -15.59 -15.41
CA CYS A 76 -5.59 -14.22 -14.91
C CYS A 76 -4.37 -13.36 -15.23
N GLY A 77 -3.15 -13.86 -14.99
CA GLY A 77 -1.92 -13.12 -15.33
C GLY A 77 -1.84 -12.74 -16.82
N LYS A 78 -2.20 -13.65 -17.73
CA LYS A 78 -2.28 -13.34 -19.16
C LYS A 78 -3.32 -12.27 -19.47
N TRP A 79 -4.49 -12.33 -18.83
CA TRP A 79 -5.55 -11.34 -19.00
C TRP A 79 -5.10 -9.96 -18.50
N ILE A 80 -4.43 -9.87 -17.35
CA ILE A 80 -3.87 -8.61 -16.82
C ILE A 80 -2.87 -8.00 -17.82
N VAL A 81 -1.95 -8.81 -18.36
CA VAL A 81 -0.98 -8.39 -19.39
C VAL A 81 -1.68 -7.84 -20.63
N GLU A 82 -2.72 -8.52 -21.12
CA GLU A 82 -3.50 -8.09 -22.28
C GLU A 82 -4.24 -6.77 -22.00
N LYS A 83 -4.81 -6.59 -20.81
CA LYS A 83 -5.49 -5.35 -20.41
C LYS A 83 -4.54 -4.16 -20.37
N PHE A 84 -3.38 -4.28 -19.77
CA PHE A 84 -2.40 -3.19 -19.77
C PHE A 84 -1.92 -2.85 -21.19
N LYS A 85 -1.73 -3.84 -22.05
CA LYS A 85 -1.39 -3.62 -23.48
C LYS A 85 -2.53 -2.91 -24.21
N GLU A 86 -3.80 -3.31 -23.98
CA GLU A 86 -4.99 -2.66 -24.52
C GLU A 86 -5.04 -1.17 -24.14
N TYR A 87 -4.59 -0.83 -22.90
CA TYR A 87 -4.53 0.54 -22.41
C TYR A 87 -3.22 1.27 -22.77
N GLY A 88 -2.47 0.75 -23.72
CA GLY A 88 -1.32 1.43 -24.31
C GLY A 88 -0.04 1.39 -23.47
N CYS A 89 0.04 0.51 -22.49
CA CYS A 89 1.26 0.31 -21.73
C CYS A 89 2.23 -0.62 -22.46
N GLU A 90 3.53 -0.34 -22.33
CA GLU A 90 4.58 -1.31 -22.63
C GLU A 90 4.65 -2.31 -21.47
N VAL A 91 4.47 -3.61 -21.76
CA VAL A 91 4.38 -4.63 -20.72
C VAL A 91 5.59 -5.57 -20.78
N GLN A 92 6.24 -5.74 -19.65
CA GLN A 92 7.30 -6.71 -19.39
C GLN A 92 6.85 -7.69 -18.33
N GLU A 93 7.05 -8.99 -18.56
CA GLU A 93 6.87 -10.03 -17.56
C GLU A 93 8.23 -10.39 -16.94
N GLN A 94 8.36 -10.19 -15.62
CA GLN A 94 9.56 -10.57 -14.87
C GLN A 94 9.31 -11.91 -14.19
N LYS A 95 9.79 -12.99 -14.80
CA LYS A 95 9.57 -14.37 -14.34
C LYS A 95 10.69 -14.84 -13.43
N ALA A 96 10.32 -15.58 -12.38
CA ALA A 96 11.26 -16.19 -11.45
C ALA A 96 10.68 -17.46 -10.81
N ASP A 97 11.57 -18.41 -10.50
CA ASP A 97 11.27 -19.53 -9.62
C ASP A 97 11.60 -19.09 -8.19
N LEU A 98 10.56 -18.73 -7.42
CA LEU A 98 10.70 -18.29 -6.03
C LEU A 98 10.52 -19.47 -5.09
N LYS A 99 11.27 -19.47 -4.00
CA LYS A 99 11.21 -20.55 -3.01
C LYS A 99 10.41 -20.08 -1.80
N ALA A 100 9.27 -20.73 -1.55
CA ALA A 100 8.45 -20.49 -0.37
C ALA A 100 9.12 -21.03 0.92
N TYR A 101 8.55 -20.67 2.09
CA TYR A 101 9.04 -21.06 3.43
C TYR A 101 9.21 -22.59 3.60
N ASP A 102 8.37 -23.39 2.97
CA ASP A 102 8.36 -24.86 3.03
C ASP A 102 9.20 -25.54 1.93
N GLY A 103 9.84 -24.71 1.08
CA GLY A 103 10.63 -25.17 -0.06
C GLY A 103 9.84 -25.35 -1.35
N THR A 104 8.54 -25.11 -1.36
CA THR A 104 7.72 -25.10 -2.58
C THR A 104 8.27 -24.09 -3.57
N VAL A 105 8.41 -24.49 -4.84
CA VAL A 105 8.82 -23.59 -5.92
C VAL A 105 7.59 -22.94 -6.53
N LEU A 106 7.52 -21.62 -6.41
CA LEU A 106 6.47 -20.76 -6.96
C LEU A 106 6.93 -20.21 -8.32
N LYS A 107 6.18 -20.51 -9.39
CA LYS A 107 6.43 -20.00 -10.75
C LYS A 107 5.88 -18.57 -10.82
N SER A 108 6.63 -17.63 -10.36
CA SER A 108 6.22 -16.24 -10.21
C SER A 108 6.37 -15.44 -11.51
N THR A 109 5.44 -14.53 -11.74
CA THR A 109 5.46 -13.54 -12.83
C THR A 109 5.03 -12.17 -12.33
N ASN A 110 5.97 -11.31 -11.96
CA ASN A 110 5.65 -9.89 -11.79
C ASN A 110 5.32 -9.28 -13.15
N ILE A 111 4.22 -8.53 -13.23
CA ILE A 111 3.77 -7.86 -14.46
C ILE A 111 4.11 -6.37 -14.32
N ILE A 112 4.97 -5.87 -15.20
CA ILE A 112 5.45 -4.50 -15.21
C ILE A 112 4.90 -3.79 -16.44
N ALA A 113 3.94 -2.89 -16.25
CA ALA A 113 3.28 -2.16 -17.33
C ALA A 113 3.66 -0.66 -17.25
N ARG A 114 4.34 -0.17 -18.29
CA ARG A 114 4.84 1.20 -18.32
C ARG A 114 3.98 2.06 -19.23
N PHE A 115 3.31 3.02 -18.63
CA PHE A 115 2.68 4.12 -19.37
C PHE A 115 3.73 5.23 -19.58
N ASN A 116 3.77 5.81 -20.79
CA ASN A 116 4.75 6.82 -21.19
C ASN A 116 6.20 6.40 -20.84
N PRO A 117 6.71 5.29 -21.45
CA PRO A 117 7.97 4.66 -21.04
C PRO A 117 9.19 5.55 -21.20
N GLU A 118 9.15 6.53 -22.13
CA GLU A 118 10.26 7.46 -22.42
C GLU A 118 10.37 8.61 -21.39
N ALA A 119 9.37 8.76 -20.50
CA ALA A 119 9.39 9.82 -19.50
C ALA A 119 10.51 9.59 -18.47
N LYS A 120 11.30 10.65 -18.22
CA LYS A 120 12.41 10.61 -17.27
C LYS A 120 11.95 10.70 -15.81
N LYS A 121 10.81 11.35 -15.56
CA LYS A 121 10.15 11.40 -14.27
C LYS A 121 9.05 10.36 -14.25
N ARG A 122 9.08 9.49 -13.28
CA ARG A 122 8.16 8.36 -13.18
C ARG A 122 7.63 8.21 -11.77
N ILE A 123 6.45 7.65 -11.61
CA ILE A 123 5.90 7.18 -10.34
C ILE A 123 5.61 5.68 -10.45
N LEU A 124 5.64 4.99 -9.31
CA LEU A 124 5.26 3.59 -9.19
C LEU A 124 3.85 3.51 -8.58
N ILE A 125 2.97 2.73 -9.20
CA ILE A 125 1.72 2.26 -8.60
C ILE A 125 1.78 0.75 -8.63
N CYS A 126 1.60 0.11 -7.49
CA CYS A 126 1.73 -1.34 -7.42
C CYS A 126 0.62 -1.98 -6.58
N ALA A 127 0.41 -3.27 -6.79
CA ALA A 127 -0.50 -4.14 -6.06
C ALA A 127 -0.06 -5.58 -6.25
N HIS A 128 -0.39 -6.51 -5.35
CA HIS A 128 -0.25 -7.92 -5.67
C HIS A 128 -1.45 -8.44 -6.46
N TRP A 129 -1.30 -9.57 -7.16
CA TRP A 129 -2.36 -10.13 -8.00
C TRP A 129 -2.65 -11.61 -7.75
N ASP A 130 -1.76 -12.31 -7.04
CA ASP A 130 -1.99 -13.67 -6.57
C ASP A 130 -3.05 -13.70 -5.45
N SER A 131 -3.42 -14.87 -5.01
CA SER A 131 -4.34 -15.05 -3.90
C SER A 131 -3.84 -16.10 -2.92
N ARG A 132 -4.22 -15.93 -1.67
CA ARG A 132 -3.87 -16.85 -0.59
C ARG A 132 -4.38 -18.25 -0.86
N PRO A 133 -3.52 -19.29 -0.75
CA PRO A 133 -3.92 -20.68 -0.98
C PRO A 133 -4.78 -21.28 0.13
N TRP A 134 -4.93 -20.58 1.24
CA TRP A 134 -5.67 -21.04 2.40
C TRP A 134 -6.37 -19.90 3.16
N ALA A 135 -7.62 -20.14 3.58
CA ALA A 135 -8.41 -19.17 4.34
C ALA A 135 -8.11 -19.33 5.84
N ASP A 136 -6.86 -19.08 6.24
CA ASP A 136 -6.34 -19.41 7.57
C ASP A 136 -6.76 -18.43 8.68
N ASN A 137 -7.47 -17.34 8.33
CA ASN A 137 -8.12 -16.44 9.27
C ASN A 137 -9.66 -16.63 9.33
N ASP A 138 -10.19 -17.61 8.61
CA ASP A 138 -11.64 -17.91 8.65
C ASP A 138 -12.05 -18.36 10.04
N PRO A 139 -13.17 -17.85 10.59
CA PRO A 139 -13.65 -18.27 11.91
C PRO A 139 -14.07 -19.75 11.96
N ASP A 140 -14.47 -20.33 10.81
CA ASP A 140 -14.72 -21.78 10.70
C ASP A 140 -13.44 -22.50 10.25
N SER A 141 -12.83 -23.28 11.14
CA SER A 141 -11.63 -24.03 10.86
C SER A 141 -11.77 -25.06 9.72
N ALA A 142 -13.00 -25.45 9.35
CA ALA A 142 -13.27 -26.30 8.19
C ALA A 142 -12.93 -25.60 6.85
N ASN A 143 -12.83 -24.29 6.87
CA ASN A 143 -12.46 -23.46 5.72
C ASN A 143 -10.95 -23.25 5.60
N HIS A 144 -10.17 -23.44 6.64
CA HIS A 144 -8.75 -23.01 6.70
C HIS A 144 -7.89 -23.51 5.54
N LYS A 145 -8.19 -24.67 4.96
CA LYS A 145 -7.46 -25.24 3.83
C LYS A 145 -8.08 -24.95 2.46
N LYS A 146 -9.11 -24.11 2.42
CA LYS A 146 -9.71 -23.67 1.16
C LYS A 146 -8.96 -22.44 0.64
N PRO A 147 -8.83 -22.30 -0.68
CA PRO A 147 -8.25 -21.07 -1.25
C PRO A 147 -9.19 -19.89 -1.05
N VAL A 148 -8.63 -18.70 -0.91
CA VAL A 148 -9.35 -17.43 -0.83
C VAL A 148 -9.67 -16.95 -2.26
N MET A 149 -10.90 -16.45 -2.50
CA MET A 149 -11.23 -15.81 -3.78
C MET A 149 -10.44 -14.53 -3.99
N ALA A 150 -10.16 -13.80 -2.91
CA ALA A 150 -9.31 -12.64 -2.90
C ALA A 150 -9.82 -11.52 -3.83
N ALA A 151 -11.11 -11.19 -3.68
CA ALA A 151 -11.70 -10.09 -4.43
C ALA A 151 -11.16 -8.74 -3.95
N ASN A 152 -11.01 -8.58 -2.64
CA ASN A 152 -10.37 -7.41 -2.05
C ASN A 152 -8.85 -7.57 -1.98
N ASP A 153 -8.40 -8.70 -1.48
CA ASP A 153 -7.01 -9.05 -1.21
C ASP A 153 -6.32 -9.58 -2.47
N GLY A 154 -5.75 -8.62 -3.22
CA GLY A 154 -5.08 -8.72 -4.50
C GLY A 154 -5.88 -8.16 -5.68
N ALA A 155 -7.14 -8.58 -5.93
CA ALA A 155 -7.82 -8.16 -7.15
C ALA A 155 -8.23 -6.68 -7.15
N SER A 156 -8.59 -6.10 -5.99
CA SER A 156 -9.04 -4.71 -5.90
C SER A 156 -7.95 -3.70 -6.28
N GLY A 157 -6.73 -3.89 -5.79
CA GLY A 157 -5.60 -3.01 -6.12
C GLY A 157 -5.26 -3.03 -7.61
N VAL A 158 -5.20 -4.24 -8.21
CA VAL A 158 -4.99 -4.41 -9.67
C VAL A 158 -6.12 -3.75 -10.46
N ALA A 159 -7.37 -3.87 -10.03
CA ALA A 159 -8.52 -3.26 -10.70
C ALA A 159 -8.42 -1.73 -10.73
N VAL A 160 -8.00 -1.11 -9.64
CA VAL A 160 -7.73 0.35 -9.59
C VAL A 160 -6.61 0.71 -10.58
N MET A 161 -5.52 -0.05 -10.64
CA MET A 161 -4.43 0.19 -11.59
C MET A 161 -4.90 0.09 -13.05
N LEU A 162 -5.73 -0.90 -13.39
CA LEU A 162 -6.29 -1.05 -14.74
C LEU A 162 -7.20 0.13 -15.12
N GLU A 163 -8.03 0.60 -14.19
CA GLU A 163 -8.86 1.79 -14.44
C GLU A 163 -8.01 3.05 -14.62
N LEU A 164 -6.97 3.23 -13.82
CA LEU A 164 -6.02 4.33 -14.01
C LEU A 164 -5.33 4.27 -15.38
N ALA A 165 -4.87 3.09 -15.80
CA ALA A 165 -4.23 2.91 -17.10
C ALA A 165 -5.21 3.23 -18.25
N ARG A 166 -6.48 2.80 -18.13
CA ARG A 166 -7.54 3.12 -19.10
C ARG A 166 -7.78 4.62 -19.22
N GLN A 167 -7.80 5.34 -18.10
CA GLN A 167 -7.99 6.79 -18.09
C GLN A 167 -6.78 7.54 -18.64
N LEU A 168 -5.56 7.11 -18.30
CA LEU A 168 -4.34 7.70 -18.82
C LEU A 168 -4.21 7.54 -20.33
N GLN A 169 -4.66 6.41 -20.90
CA GLN A 169 -4.71 6.22 -22.34
C GLN A 169 -5.63 7.25 -23.03
N ALA A 170 -6.76 7.58 -22.39
CA ALA A 170 -7.72 8.54 -22.93
C ALA A 170 -7.23 10.01 -22.81
N ASP A 171 -6.41 10.32 -21.79
CA ASP A 171 -5.83 11.66 -21.57
C ASP A 171 -4.31 11.66 -21.77
N LYS A 172 -3.86 11.91 -23.00
CA LYS A 172 -2.45 11.92 -23.39
C LYS A 172 -1.64 13.13 -22.90
N LYS A 173 -2.17 13.93 -21.98
CA LYS A 173 -1.49 15.17 -21.52
C LYS A 173 -0.49 14.96 -20.39
N LEU A 174 -0.45 13.77 -19.82
CA LEU A 174 0.47 13.48 -18.71
C LEU A 174 1.92 13.43 -19.21
N SER A 175 2.76 14.31 -18.67
CA SER A 175 4.21 14.36 -19.00
C SER A 175 5.06 13.41 -18.12
N VAL A 176 4.44 12.80 -17.11
CA VAL A 176 5.08 11.86 -16.20
C VAL A 176 4.85 10.42 -16.68
N GLY A 177 5.82 9.56 -16.49
CA GLY A 177 5.64 8.12 -16.69
C GLY A 177 4.98 7.48 -15.46
N VAL A 178 4.21 6.44 -15.70
CA VAL A 178 3.66 5.60 -14.62
C VAL A 178 4.11 4.17 -14.85
N ASP A 179 4.74 3.58 -13.84
CA ASP A 179 5.06 2.16 -13.79
C ASP A 179 3.98 1.48 -12.94
N PHE A 180 3.10 0.71 -13.58
CA PHE A 180 2.19 -0.19 -12.90
C PHE A 180 2.90 -1.52 -12.70
N VAL A 181 2.99 -1.99 -11.45
CA VAL A 181 3.62 -3.28 -11.15
C VAL A 181 2.65 -4.15 -10.38
N CYS A 182 2.24 -5.27 -11.00
CA CYS A 182 1.49 -6.29 -10.29
C CYS A 182 2.51 -7.29 -9.73
N PHE A 183 2.69 -7.31 -8.41
CA PHE A 183 3.55 -8.27 -7.73
C PHE A 183 2.87 -9.62 -7.63
N ASP A 184 3.67 -10.68 -7.67
CA ASP A 184 3.22 -12.06 -7.62
C ASP A 184 3.82 -12.76 -6.40
N ALA A 185 3.19 -13.83 -5.94
CA ALA A 185 3.65 -14.58 -4.76
C ALA A 185 3.82 -13.69 -3.52
N GLU A 186 2.93 -12.73 -3.32
CA GLU A 186 2.85 -11.96 -2.09
C GLU A 186 2.34 -12.84 -0.97
N ASP A 187 1.22 -13.55 -1.20
CA ASP A 187 0.32 -14.11 -0.21
C ASP A 187 0.53 -15.61 0.07
N TRP A 188 1.77 -16.11 -0.19
CA TRP A 188 2.17 -17.47 0.16
C TRP A 188 2.91 -17.56 1.51
N GLY A 189 2.67 -16.62 2.41
CA GLY A 189 3.28 -16.60 3.74
C GLY A 189 2.85 -17.79 4.62
N ILE A 190 3.58 -18.02 5.71
CA ILE A 190 3.37 -19.15 6.64
C ILE A 190 1.92 -19.13 7.18
N PRO A 191 1.12 -20.21 7.01
CA PRO A 191 -0.24 -20.23 7.52
C PRO A 191 -0.29 -20.34 9.05
N ARG A 192 -1.35 -19.82 9.66
CA ARG A 192 -1.50 -19.69 11.12
C ARG A 192 -1.42 -21.01 11.90
N TRP A 193 -1.71 -22.15 11.27
CA TRP A 193 -1.58 -23.48 11.93
C TRP A 193 -0.19 -24.06 11.84
N GLU A 194 0.70 -23.47 11.02
CA GLU A 194 2.04 -24.02 10.83
C GLU A 194 2.98 -23.50 11.92
N THR A 195 3.47 -24.41 12.74
CA THR A 195 4.32 -24.08 13.90
C THR A 195 5.76 -24.55 13.77
N ARG A 196 6.10 -25.26 12.67
CA ARG A 196 7.46 -25.76 12.43
C ARG A 196 8.42 -24.69 11.92
N TYR A 197 7.87 -23.62 11.36
CA TYR A 197 8.63 -22.50 10.81
C TYR A 197 8.37 -21.24 11.63
N GLN A 198 9.41 -20.45 11.81
CA GLN A 198 9.29 -19.14 12.43
C GLN A 198 9.04 -18.11 11.33
N ASP A 199 7.99 -17.33 11.46
CA ASP A 199 7.76 -16.19 10.57
C ASP A 199 8.72 -15.06 10.95
N THR A 200 9.62 -14.72 10.02
CA THR A 200 10.60 -13.63 10.14
C THR A 200 10.21 -12.45 9.24
N GLY A 201 9.03 -12.51 8.59
CA GLY A 201 8.53 -11.51 7.66
C GLY A 201 9.11 -11.63 6.24
N ASP A 202 10.06 -12.54 6.01
CA ASP A 202 10.69 -12.76 4.70
C ASP A 202 10.00 -13.86 3.86
N SER A 203 8.99 -14.51 4.43
CA SER A 203 8.14 -15.49 3.74
C SER A 203 7.01 -14.86 2.91
N TRP A 204 6.78 -13.56 3.05
CA TRP A 204 5.77 -12.76 2.37
C TRP A 204 6.38 -11.88 1.28
N ALA A 205 5.55 -11.34 0.40
CA ALA A 205 5.97 -10.37 -0.62
C ALA A 205 7.14 -10.87 -1.50
N LEU A 206 7.19 -12.17 -1.82
CA LEU A 206 8.34 -12.77 -2.50
C LEU A 206 8.59 -12.17 -3.88
N GLY A 207 7.52 -11.84 -4.61
CA GLY A 207 7.63 -11.18 -5.92
C GLY A 207 8.19 -9.78 -5.82
N ALA A 208 7.73 -8.98 -4.85
CA ALA A 208 8.28 -7.64 -4.61
C ALA A 208 9.73 -7.69 -4.13
N GLN A 209 10.09 -8.67 -3.30
CA GLN A 209 11.48 -8.90 -2.94
C GLN A 209 12.35 -9.19 -4.17
N TYR A 210 11.87 -10.05 -5.07
CA TYR A 210 12.58 -10.36 -6.30
C TYR A 210 12.69 -9.15 -7.22
N TYR A 211 11.59 -8.43 -7.42
CA TYR A 211 11.56 -7.19 -8.22
C TYR A 211 12.56 -6.17 -7.69
N ALA A 212 12.54 -5.91 -6.40
CA ALA A 212 13.38 -4.89 -5.79
C ALA A 212 14.88 -5.22 -5.83
N LYS A 213 15.23 -6.50 -5.66
CA LYS A 213 16.62 -7.00 -5.75
C LYS A 213 17.12 -7.10 -7.20
N ASN A 214 16.21 -7.25 -8.19
CA ASN A 214 16.50 -7.38 -9.61
C ASN A 214 15.79 -6.28 -10.41
N PHE A 215 15.91 -5.04 -9.95
CA PHE A 215 15.17 -3.91 -10.48
C PHE A 215 15.33 -3.77 -12.00
N PRO A 216 14.24 -3.79 -12.79
CA PRO A 216 14.31 -4.09 -14.23
C PRO A 216 14.56 -2.88 -15.12
N THR A 217 14.77 -1.68 -14.56
CA THR A 217 14.92 -0.44 -15.35
C THR A 217 16.02 0.46 -14.79
N ALA A 218 16.66 1.24 -15.68
CA ALA A 218 17.65 2.23 -15.27
C ALA A 218 17.02 3.51 -14.69
N VAL A 219 15.75 3.79 -14.99
CA VAL A 219 15.02 4.97 -14.50
C VAL A 219 14.17 4.55 -13.32
N LYS A 220 14.56 4.98 -12.12
CA LYS A 220 13.80 4.74 -10.92
C LYS A 220 12.61 5.70 -10.81
N PRO A 221 11.42 5.23 -10.39
CA PRO A 221 10.34 6.10 -9.94
C PRO A 221 10.76 7.02 -8.80
N GLU A 222 10.23 8.23 -8.76
CA GLU A 222 10.49 9.21 -7.70
C GLU A 222 9.88 8.77 -6.37
N PHE A 223 8.73 8.10 -6.45
CA PHE A 223 8.06 7.47 -5.30
C PHE A 223 7.11 6.37 -5.78
N GLY A 224 6.60 5.57 -4.85
CA GLY A 224 5.62 4.51 -5.10
C GLY A 224 4.40 4.60 -4.18
N ILE A 225 3.31 4.01 -4.66
CA ILE A 225 2.07 3.78 -3.91
C ILE A 225 1.66 2.33 -4.14
N LEU A 226 1.66 1.54 -3.07
CA LEU A 226 1.05 0.21 -3.04
C LEU A 226 -0.44 0.37 -2.76
N LEU A 227 -1.25 -0.42 -3.44
CA LEU A 227 -2.69 -0.50 -3.26
C LEU A 227 -3.04 -1.92 -2.83
N ASP A 228 -3.25 -2.12 -1.55
CA ASP A 228 -3.66 -3.41 -1.01
C ASP A 228 -5.03 -3.34 -0.34
N MET A 229 -5.91 -4.30 -0.66
CA MET A 229 -7.27 -4.40 -0.11
C MET A 229 -8.08 -3.08 -0.19
N VAL A 230 -8.02 -2.38 -1.32
CA VAL A 230 -8.61 -1.03 -1.46
C VAL A 230 -10.08 -1.01 -1.89
N GLY A 231 -10.71 -2.18 -2.07
CA GLY A 231 -12.09 -2.30 -2.55
C GLY A 231 -13.11 -2.72 -1.49
N GLY A 232 -12.67 -3.11 -0.29
CA GLY A 232 -13.53 -3.70 0.72
C GLY A 232 -14.54 -2.74 1.34
N GLU A 233 -15.76 -3.25 1.61
CA GLU A 233 -16.84 -2.48 2.23
C GLU A 233 -16.39 -1.87 3.57
N GLY A 234 -16.65 -0.57 3.76
CA GLY A 234 -16.33 0.16 4.99
C GLY A 234 -14.85 0.47 5.19
N ALA A 235 -14.00 0.26 4.18
CA ALA A 235 -12.57 0.51 4.27
C ALA A 235 -12.26 1.97 4.67
N GLN A 236 -11.34 2.12 5.61
CA GLN A 236 -10.69 3.38 5.95
C GLN A 236 -9.18 3.18 5.96
N PHE A 237 -8.47 4.09 5.32
CA PHE A 237 -7.03 4.01 5.12
C PHE A 237 -6.34 4.92 6.13
N TYR A 238 -5.79 4.32 7.17
CA TYR A 238 -4.98 5.02 8.17
C TYR A 238 -3.55 5.16 7.67
N ARG A 239 -2.79 6.10 8.25
CA ARG A 239 -1.36 6.24 7.95
C ARG A 239 -0.63 5.02 8.45
N GLU A 240 -0.18 4.16 7.53
CA GLU A 240 0.51 2.92 7.84
C GLU A 240 1.93 3.21 8.38
N GLY A 241 2.38 2.45 9.39
CA GLY A 241 3.56 2.77 10.17
C GLY A 241 4.89 2.64 9.43
N MET A 242 5.07 1.60 8.58
CA MET A 242 6.28 1.45 7.79
C MET A 242 6.33 2.51 6.66
N SER A 243 5.19 2.86 6.09
CA SER A 243 5.04 3.96 5.14
C SER A 243 5.49 5.30 5.73
N ILE A 244 5.09 5.60 6.98
CA ILE A 244 5.57 6.79 7.69
C ILE A 244 7.09 6.73 7.88
N GLN A 245 7.62 5.57 8.23
CA GLN A 245 9.06 5.40 8.47
C GLN A 245 9.90 5.58 7.21
N PHE A 246 9.45 5.04 6.07
CA PHE A 246 10.23 5.04 4.82
C PHE A 246 9.94 6.27 3.93
N ALA A 247 8.71 6.77 3.93
CA ALA A 247 8.23 7.70 2.92
C ALA A 247 7.19 8.71 3.47
N SER A 248 7.45 9.31 4.64
CA SER A 248 6.52 10.24 5.31
C SER A 248 6.03 11.39 4.41
N ASP A 249 6.91 11.92 3.53
CA ASP A 249 6.54 12.99 2.62
C ASP A 249 5.51 12.52 1.58
N VAL A 250 5.61 11.27 1.12
CA VAL A 250 4.63 10.66 0.20
C VAL A 250 3.31 10.44 0.92
N VAL A 251 3.33 9.92 2.16
CA VAL A 251 2.14 9.80 3.02
C VAL A 251 1.42 11.14 3.13
N ASN A 252 2.13 12.20 3.52
CA ASN A 252 1.55 13.53 3.68
C ASN A 252 0.91 14.04 2.39
N ARG A 253 1.61 13.91 1.26
CA ARG A 253 1.11 14.33 -0.05
C ARG A 253 -0.17 13.58 -0.46
N VAL A 254 -0.26 12.28 -0.19
CA VAL A 254 -1.43 11.46 -0.54
C VAL A 254 -2.63 11.82 0.35
N TRP A 255 -2.43 11.96 1.67
CA TRP A 255 -3.50 12.36 2.59
C TRP A 255 -4.03 13.77 2.29
N GLU A 256 -3.14 14.73 1.98
CA GLU A 256 -3.56 16.06 1.55
C GLU A 256 -4.29 16.03 0.20
N ALA A 257 -3.89 15.19 -0.74
CA ALA A 257 -4.58 15.01 -2.01
C ALA A 257 -5.99 14.41 -1.80
N ALA A 258 -6.13 13.38 -0.94
CA ALA A 258 -7.41 12.78 -0.60
C ALA A 258 -8.37 13.79 0.05
N LYS A 259 -7.86 14.61 0.96
CA LYS A 259 -8.63 15.71 1.58
C LYS A 259 -9.05 16.74 0.55
N GLY A 260 -8.15 17.14 -0.35
CA GLY A 260 -8.44 18.09 -1.43
C GLY A 260 -9.46 17.55 -2.44
N ALA A 261 -9.51 16.24 -2.64
CA ALA A 261 -10.45 15.53 -3.49
C ALA A 261 -11.79 15.19 -2.80
N VAL A 262 -12.03 15.69 -1.57
CA VAL A 262 -13.21 15.45 -0.70
C VAL A 262 -13.36 14.00 -0.22
N PHE A 263 -12.29 13.19 -0.25
CA PHE A 263 -12.26 11.82 0.26
C PHE A 263 -11.60 11.70 1.63
N GLY A 264 -11.37 12.80 2.33
CA GLY A 264 -10.68 12.81 3.64
C GLY A 264 -11.34 11.93 4.72
N SER A 265 -12.64 11.60 4.61
CA SER A 265 -13.32 10.68 5.52
C SER A 265 -12.81 9.23 5.39
N TYR A 266 -12.33 8.85 4.20
CA TYR A 266 -11.71 7.53 3.97
C TYR A 266 -10.22 7.51 4.36
N PHE A 267 -9.60 8.68 4.52
CA PHE A 267 -8.18 8.87 4.85
C PHE A 267 -8.07 9.67 6.16
N PRO A 268 -8.45 9.11 7.31
CA PRO A 268 -8.34 9.79 8.60
C PRO A 268 -6.89 10.17 8.90
N ASP A 269 -6.69 11.32 9.55
CA ASP A 269 -5.37 11.78 9.97
C ASP A 269 -4.95 11.10 11.30
N ALA A 270 -4.80 9.78 11.23
CA ALA A 270 -4.43 8.94 12.35
C ALA A 270 -3.49 7.83 11.88
N VAL A 271 -2.66 7.34 12.79
CA VAL A 271 -1.73 6.23 12.54
C VAL A 271 -2.46 4.92 12.74
N GLY A 272 -2.33 4.02 11.77
CA GLY A 272 -2.80 2.63 11.84
C GLY A 272 -1.73 1.67 12.35
N GLY A 273 -1.79 0.41 11.90
CA GLY A 273 -0.78 -0.60 12.20
C GLY A 273 0.55 -0.37 11.48
N MET A 274 1.52 -1.23 11.79
CA MET A 274 2.73 -1.43 10.99
C MET A 274 2.57 -2.76 10.25
N VAL A 275 2.75 -2.74 8.93
CA VAL A 275 2.53 -3.91 8.08
C VAL A 275 3.81 -4.26 7.33
N THR A 276 4.12 -5.55 7.25
CA THR A 276 5.11 -6.07 6.31
C THR A 276 4.38 -6.48 5.04
N ASP A 277 4.62 -5.74 3.96
CA ASP A 277 3.96 -5.89 2.70
C ASP A 277 4.90 -5.51 1.54
N ASP A 278 4.48 -5.62 0.30
CA ASP A 278 5.25 -5.38 -0.93
C ASP A 278 6.00 -4.04 -0.95
N HIS A 279 5.50 -3.00 -0.29
CA HIS A 279 6.19 -1.70 -0.19
C HIS A 279 7.49 -1.79 0.61
N VAL A 280 7.59 -2.69 1.58
CA VAL A 280 8.79 -2.82 2.42
C VAL A 280 10.02 -3.22 1.61
N PRO A 281 10.03 -4.32 0.84
CA PRO A 281 11.18 -4.66 0.01
C PRO A 281 11.46 -3.62 -1.09
N VAL A 282 10.44 -2.95 -1.63
CA VAL A 282 10.64 -1.86 -2.61
C VAL A 282 11.42 -0.69 -1.98
N ASN A 283 11.08 -0.30 -0.74
CA ASN A 283 11.85 0.70 0.00
C ASN A 283 13.27 0.23 0.28
N GLN A 284 13.42 -0.97 0.83
CA GLN A 284 14.70 -1.46 1.35
C GLN A 284 15.72 -1.80 0.27
N PHE A 285 15.29 -2.45 -0.82
CA PHE A 285 16.21 -2.99 -1.82
C PHE A 285 16.23 -2.15 -3.11
N ALA A 286 15.08 -1.64 -3.57
CA ALA A 286 15.06 -0.75 -4.73
C ALA A 286 15.36 0.71 -4.36
N GLY A 287 15.17 1.11 -3.10
CA GLY A 287 15.36 2.49 -2.64
C GLY A 287 14.39 3.47 -3.30
N ILE A 288 13.14 3.03 -3.48
CA ILE A 288 12.04 3.85 -3.99
C ILE A 288 11.13 4.16 -2.80
N PRO A 289 11.00 5.43 -2.37
CA PRO A 289 10.09 5.80 -1.29
C PRO A 289 8.65 5.40 -1.62
N THR A 290 8.18 4.30 -1.05
CA THR A 290 6.88 3.69 -1.38
C THR A 290 6.03 3.59 -0.13
N ILE A 291 4.78 4.01 -0.24
CA ILE A 291 3.77 3.90 0.81
C ILE A 291 2.79 2.78 0.48
N ASP A 292 2.10 2.32 1.51
CA ASP A 292 1.01 1.37 1.41
C ASP A 292 -0.31 2.06 1.76
N ILE A 293 -1.29 1.95 0.86
CA ILE A 293 -2.68 2.28 1.09
C ILE A 293 -3.40 0.98 1.37
N ILE A 294 -3.51 0.66 2.66
CA ILE A 294 -4.12 -0.57 3.18
C ILE A 294 -5.19 -0.21 4.22
N PRO A 295 -6.34 -0.90 4.26
CA PRO A 295 -7.38 -0.59 5.23
C PRO A 295 -6.95 -0.95 6.66
N TYR A 296 -7.49 -0.19 7.61
CA TYR A 296 -7.31 -0.50 9.03
C TYR A 296 -8.65 -0.43 9.75
N TYR A 297 -9.03 -1.54 10.39
CA TYR A 297 -10.29 -1.70 11.11
C TYR A 297 -10.00 -1.83 12.61
N PRO A 298 -9.86 -0.73 13.36
CA PRO A 298 -9.42 -0.73 14.75
C PRO A 298 -10.36 -1.51 15.69
N ASP A 299 -11.64 -1.59 15.35
CA ASP A 299 -12.68 -2.23 16.17
C ASP A 299 -13.01 -3.67 15.72
N CYS A 300 -12.37 -4.17 14.66
CA CYS A 300 -12.60 -5.53 14.18
C CYS A 300 -11.85 -6.55 15.05
N GLN A 301 -12.60 -7.41 15.72
CA GLN A 301 -12.04 -8.42 16.62
C GLN A 301 -11.31 -9.56 15.90
N GLN A 302 -11.62 -9.79 14.63
CA GLN A 302 -11.07 -10.88 13.84
C GLN A 302 -9.70 -10.53 13.27
N SER A 303 -9.57 -9.35 12.70
CA SER A 303 -8.33 -8.84 12.13
C SER A 303 -8.39 -7.32 11.98
N SER A 304 -7.26 -6.64 12.21
CA SER A 304 -7.12 -5.23 11.87
C SER A 304 -7.22 -4.94 10.37
N PHE A 305 -7.13 -5.95 9.52
CA PHE A 305 -7.34 -5.88 8.07
C PHE A 305 -8.81 -6.05 7.66
N GLY A 306 -9.71 -6.28 8.63
CA GLY A 306 -11.14 -6.42 8.40
C GLY A 306 -11.64 -7.86 8.52
N PRO A 307 -12.97 -8.05 8.46
CA PRO A 307 -13.61 -9.33 8.73
C PRO A 307 -13.46 -10.37 7.62
N THR A 308 -13.13 -9.95 6.40
CA THR A 308 -13.02 -10.86 5.24
C THR A 308 -11.59 -11.29 4.96
N TRP A 309 -10.59 -10.61 5.56
CA TRP A 309 -9.18 -10.88 5.33
C TRP A 309 -8.82 -12.35 5.62
N HIS A 310 -8.24 -13.01 4.62
CA HIS A 310 -7.84 -14.42 4.65
C HIS A 310 -8.97 -15.38 5.05
N THR A 311 -10.18 -15.11 4.56
CA THR A 311 -11.36 -15.95 4.75
C THR A 311 -11.98 -16.34 3.41
N VAL A 312 -12.87 -17.32 3.42
CA VAL A 312 -13.65 -17.68 2.22
C VAL A 312 -14.66 -16.59 1.82
N ASN A 313 -14.83 -15.56 2.66
CA ASN A 313 -15.76 -14.46 2.45
C ASN A 313 -15.14 -13.26 1.72
N ASP A 314 -13.85 -13.31 1.38
CA ASP A 314 -13.27 -12.29 0.51
C ASP A 314 -13.74 -12.48 -0.93
N THR A 315 -14.96 -12.05 -1.21
CA THR A 315 -15.69 -12.22 -2.46
C THR A 315 -16.26 -10.89 -2.93
N MET A 316 -16.82 -10.87 -4.16
CA MET A 316 -17.46 -9.70 -4.74
C MET A 316 -18.68 -9.18 -3.96
N GLU A 317 -19.20 -9.96 -3.01
CA GLU A 317 -20.31 -9.54 -2.14
C GLU A 317 -19.90 -8.48 -1.11
N HIS A 318 -18.58 -8.32 -0.90
CA HIS A 318 -18.01 -7.42 0.09
C HIS A 318 -17.12 -6.31 -0.53
N ILE A 319 -17.25 -6.08 -1.86
CA ILE A 319 -16.61 -5.01 -2.63
C ILE A 319 -17.57 -3.84 -2.84
#